data_1c7380c4608cf3c079ca3c041a5ef1d2
#
_entry.id   1c7380c4608cf3c079ca3c041a5ef1d2
#
_cell.length_a   1.000
_cell.length_b   1.000
_cell.length_c   1.000
_cell.angle_alpha   90.00
_cell.angle_beta   90.00
_cell.angle_gamma   90.00
#
_symmetry.space_group_name_H-M   'P 1'
#
loop_
_entity.id
_entity.type
_entity.pdbx_description
1 polymer ?
#
loop_
_entity_poly.entity_id
_entity_poly.type
_entity_poly.pdbx_seq_one_letter_code
_entity_poly.pdbx_strand_id
1 'polypeptide(L)'
;MVKAESGQELHGPLADASVMSNWPFDVRLPSMSNYGALISDEFRQAPDAVRRQAVSLAQPLRELIGFLRKRQPQVVVTCARGSSAHAATFGKYLIERYLGVPVAEAAPSITSVYHKDLRLDGQPFLAISQSGRSEDLVESASSAKASGALTAAIVNDTESPLAVACDLVLPMAAGPEVSVAATKTFVASLTALLDLVALWADDRAIKAALDRLPDRLASASELDWSKGLGAQFAAGNLVILGRGPTLAIAREASLKLKEVCNIHAEAFSGAEFQHGPITLVSKDYPVLIFAVADAAGANLAEVAADLCRKGASVLVTGESHMGTRLPTLAPDHPDTDTVCLIQSFYALAIHLAQHRGINVDQPRHLRKVTRTR
;
A
#
# COMPACT_ATOMS: atom_id res chain seq x y z
N MET A 1 -26.53 -58.80 9.27
CA MET A 1 -25.42 -59.60 8.75
C MET A 1 -25.10 -59.10 7.36
N VAL A 2 -24.12 -58.22 7.19
CA VAL A 2 -23.35 -58.00 5.96
C VAL A 2 -21.97 -57.58 6.39
N LYS A 3 -20.97 -58.27 5.88
CA LYS A 3 -19.56 -58.28 6.23
C LYS A 3 -18.86 -56.96 5.87
N ALA A 4 -17.91 -56.56 6.71
CA ALA A 4 -16.86 -55.65 6.43
C ALA A 4 -15.80 -56.32 5.52
N GLU A 5 -15.34 -55.63 4.48
CA GLU A 5 -14.09 -55.96 3.78
C GLU A 5 -13.17 -54.73 3.75
N SER A 6 -12.07 -54.98 4.40
CA SER A 6 -10.66 -54.63 4.17
C SER A 6 -10.28 -53.27 3.60
N GLY A 7 -9.44 -52.63 4.40
CA GLY A 7 -8.66 -51.41 4.09
C GLY A 7 -7.69 -51.53 2.92
N GLN A 8 -7.53 -50.42 2.26
CA GLN A 8 -6.33 -50.10 1.51
C GLN A 8 -5.84 -48.73 1.94
N GLU A 9 -4.72 -48.74 2.64
CA GLU A 9 -3.92 -47.55 2.88
C GLU A 9 -3.29 -47.09 1.55
N LEU A 10 -3.70 -45.92 1.10
CA LEU A 10 -3.03 -45.24 0.00
C LEU A 10 -1.84 -44.44 0.54
N HIS A 11 -0.70 -45.08 0.67
CA HIS A 11 0.58 -44.38 0.81
C HIS A 11 0.99 -43.89 -0.60
N GLY A 12 0.73 -42.62 -0.88
CA GLY A 12 1.38 -41.89 -1.97
C GLY A 12 2.84 -41.63 -1.61
N PRO A 13 3.80 -41.71 -2.54
CA PRO A 13 5.20 -41.50 -2.22
C PRO A 13 5.47 -40.07 -1.85
N LEU A 14 6.15 -39.87 -0.70
CA LEU A 14 6.79 -38.61 -0.31
C LEU A 14 7.73 -38.20 -1.45
N ALA A 15 7.53 -36.99 -1.98
CA ALA A 15 8.41 -36.43 -2.99
C ALA A 15 9.84 -36.34 -2.44
N ASP A 16 10.74 -37.04 -3.08
CA ASP A 16 12.16 -37.09 -2.77
C ASP A 16 12.79 -35.71 -3.03
N ALA A 17 13.44 -35.18 -2.02
CA ALA A 17 14.13 -33.88 -2.05
C ALA A 17 15.30 -33.83 -3.06
N SER A 18 15.65 -34.96 -3.69
CA SER A 18 16.72 -35.07 -4.72
C SER A 18 16.29 -34.62 -6.12
N VAL A 19 15.00 -34.32 -6.36
CA VAL A 19 14.50 -33.96 -7.69
C VAL A 19 14.74 -32.49 -8.05
N MET A 20 15.21 -31.66 -7.11
CA MET A 20 15.45 -30.24 -7.34
C MET A 20 16.77 -29.90 -8.07
N SER A 21 17.63 -30.90 -8.38
CA SER A 21 18.94 -30.64 -8.99
C SER A 21 18.98 -30.74 -10.53
N ASN A 22 17.89 -31.10 -11.19
CA ASN A 22 17.85 -31.25 -12.64
C ASN A 22 16.66 -30.51 -13.27
N TRP A 23 16.70 -29.14 -13.17
CA TRP A 23 15.82 -28.29 -13.98
C TRP A 23 16.52 -28.00 -15.31
N PRO A 24 16.04 -28.49 -16.46
CA PRO A 24 16.71 -28.35 -17.74
C PRO A 24 16.26 -27.08 -18.47
N PHE A 25 16.47 -25.93 -17.89
CA PHE A 25 16.32 -24.69 -18.64
C PHE A 25 17.58 -23.82 -18.43
N ASP A 26 18.59 -24.10 -19.26
CA ASP A 26 19.58 -23.13 -19.68
C ASP A 26 18.86 -22.11 -20.60
N VAL A 27 17.91 -21.37 -20.05
CA VAL A 27 17.40 -20.18 -20.68
C VAL A 27 18.47 -19.14 -20.46
N ARG A 28 19.31 -18.87 -21.47
CA ARG A 28 20.08 -17.63 -21.54
C ARG A 28 19.08 -16.51 -21.50
N LEU A 29 18.81 -16.01 -20.27
CA LEU A 29 18.02 -14.81 -20.06
C LEU A 29 18.71 -13.69 -20.84
N PRO A 30 17.98 -12.92 -21.68
CA PRO A 30 18.52 -11.69 -22.26
C PRO A 30 19.12 -10.89 -21.12
N SER A 31 20.21 -10.18 -21.36
CA SER A 31 20.97 -9.45 -20.34
C SER A 31 20.01 -8.71 -19.41
N MET A 32 19.91 -9.17 -18.15
CA MET A 32 18.94 -8.68 -17.14
C MET A 32 19.21 -7.22 -16.71
N SER A 33 20.20 -6.57 -17.30
CA SER A 33 20.69 -5.24 -16.92
C SER A 33 19.66 -4.10 -17.03
N ASN A 34 18.53 -4.33 -17.74
CA ASN A 34 17.51 -3.29 -17.95
C ASN A 34 16.13 -3.60 -17.33
N TYR A 35 15.95 -4.77 -16.69
CA TYR A 35 14.68 -5.09 -16.04
C TYR A 35 14.50 -4.24 -14.78
N GLY A 36 13.47 -3.39 -14.75
CA GLY A 36 13.17 -2.54 -13.61
C GLY A 36 13.91 -1.21 -13.60
N ALA A 37 14.57 -0.81 -14.69
CA ALA A 37 15.23 0.49 -14.76
C ALA A 37 14.22 1.64 -14.60
N LEU A 38 13.08 1.57 -15.29
CA LEU A 38 12.06 2.60 -15.25
C LEU A 38 11.46 2.75 -13.85
N ILE A 39 10.95 1.67 -13.26
CA ILE A 39 10.35 1.72 -11.92
C ILE A 39 11.40 2.09 -10.86
N SER A 40 12.68 1.68 -11.03
CA SER A 40 13.78 2.06 -10.16
C SER A 40 14.05 3.55 -10.19
N ASP A 41 14.01 4.16 -11.35
CA ASP A 41 14.17 5.61 -11.49
C ASP A 41 12.97 6.36 -10.92
N GLU A 42 11.75 5.84 -11.14
CA GLU A 42 10.52 6.49 -10.70
C GLU A 42 10.36 6.50 -9.18
N PHE A 43 10.61 5.39 -8.48
CA PHE A 43 10.44 5.41 -7.01
C PHE A 43 11.48 6.30 -6.32
N ARG A 44 12.69 6.41 -6.88
CA ARG A 44 13.73 7.33 -6.37
C ARG A 44 13.40 8.81 -6.58
N GLN A 45 12.43 9.14 -7.41
CA GLN A 45 11.95 10.51 -7.60
C GLN A 45 10.95 10.95 -6.51
N ALA A 46 10.52 10.05 -5.61
CA ALA A 46 9.57 10.37 -4.56
C ALA A 46 10.00 11.55 -3.66
N PRO A 47 11.28 11.69 -3.23
CA PRO A 47 11.71 12.84 -2.46
C PRO A 47 11.43 14.19 -3.15
N ASP A 48 11.75 14.29 -4.44
CA ASP A 48 11.53 15.51 -5.21
C ASP A 48 10.04 15.73 -5.53
N ALA A 49 9.29 14.66 -5.71
CA ALA A 49 7.83 14.73 -5.85
C ALA A 49 7.19 15.34 -4.60
N VAL A 50 7.59 14.91 -3.41
CA VAL A 50 7.09 15.44 -2.13
C VAL A 50 7.47 16.92 -1.95
N ARG A 51 8.69 17.33 -2.32
CA ARG A 51 9.09 18.75 -2.28
C ARG A 51 8.21 19.62 -3.20
N ARG A 52 7.96 19.17 -4.43
CA ARG A 52 7.08 19.90 -5.37
C ARG A 52 5.65 19.93 -4.88
N GLN A 53 5.16 18.81 -4.33
CA GLN A 53 3.82 18.69 -3.79
C GLN A 53 3.56 19.69 -2.66
N ALA A 54 4.47 19.81 -1.70
CA ALA A 54 4.34 20.73 -0.57
C ALA A 54 4.04 22.18 -1.02
N VAL A 55 4.62 22.61 -2.13
CA VAL A 55 4.38 23.93 -2.71
C VAL A 55 3.01 24.00 -3.39
N SER A 56 2.71 23.06 -4.28
CA SER A 56 1.50 23.10 -5.10
C SER A 56 0.23 22.77 -4.31
N LEU A 57 0.34 22.01 -3.22
CA LEU A 57 -0.77 21.58 -2.37
C LEU A 57 -1.18 22.64 -1.34
N ALA A 58 -0.29 23.57 -1.00
CA ALA A 58 -0.47 24.49 0.12
C ALA A 58 -1.75 25.35 0.04
N GLN A 59 -2.10 25.90 -1.13
CA GLN A 59 -3.28 26.72 -1.30
C GLN A 59 -4.56 25.88 -1.34
N PRO A 60 -4.68 24.82 -2.16
CA PRO A 60 -5.87 23.98 -2.17
C PRO A 60 -6.19 23.35 -0.81
N LEU A 61 -5.19 22.96 -0.04
CA LEU A 61 -5.40 22.45 1.32
C LEU A 61 -5.97 23.51 2.26
N ARG A 62 -5.46 24.74 2.22
CA ARG A 62 -6.03 25.82 3.06
C ARG A 62 -7.51 26.03 2.76
N GLU A 63 -7.90 25.98 1.50
CA GLU A 63 -9.30 26.10 1.09
C GLU A 63 -10.14 24.94 1.65
N LEU A 64 -9.69 23.70 1.43
CA LEU A 64 -10.36 22.52 1.96
C LEU A 64 -10.51 22.59 3.49
N ILE A 65 -9.44 22.92 4.22
CA ILE A 65 -9.44 23.02 5.68
C ILE A 65 -10.41 24.11 6.16
N GLY A 66 -10.49 25.22 5.44
CA GLY A 66 -11.48 26.28 5.73
C GLY A 66 -12.91 25.76 5.72
N PHE A 67 -13.26 24.92 4.72
CA PHE A 67 -14.57 24.24 4.64
C PHE A 67 -14.75 23.22 5.76
N LEU A 68 -13.76 22.33 5.98
CA LEU A 68 -13.85 21.27 6.97
C LEU A 68 -14.03 21.82 8.39
N ARG A 69 -13.29 22.86 8.77
CA ARG A 69 -13.42 23.50 10.08
C ARG A 69 -14.77 24.21 10.26
N LYS A 70 -15.31 24.80 9.19
CA LYS A 70 -16.61 25.47 9.23
C LYS A 70 -17.78 24.48 9.29
N ARG A 71 -17.69 23.39 8.54
CA ARG A 71 -18.78 22.41 8.39
C ARG A 71 -18.79 21.35 9.49
N GLN A 72 -17.65 21.06 10.12
CA GLN A 72 -17.50 20.01 11.14
C GLN A 72 -18.14 18.69 10.69
N PRO A 73 -17.61 18.05 9.64
CA PRO A 73 -18.25 16.90 9.04
C PRO A 73 -18.38 15.73 10.02
N GLN A 74 -19.45 14.96 9.91
CA GLN A 74 -19.73 13.79 10.74
C GLN A 74 -19.03 12.53 10.18
N VAL A 75 -18.69 12.53 8.89
CA VAL A 75 -18.01 11.45 8.20
C VAL A 75 -17.19 12.02 7.04
N VAL A 76 -16.04 11.43 6.78
CA VAL A 76 -15.30 11.65 5.54
C VAL A 76 -15.53 10.44 4.64
N VAL A 77 -15.94 10.68 3.41
CA VAL A 77 -16.11 9.59 2.43
C VAL A 77 -14.91 9.57 1.49
N THR A 78 -14.29 8.41 1.32
CA THR A 78 -13.20 8.21 0.38
C THR A 78 -13.62 7.32 -0.77
N CYS A 79 -13.08 7.56 -1.98
CA CYS A 79 -13.36 6.75 -3.17
C CYS A 79 -12.07 6.57 -3.96
N ALA A 80 -11.63 5.32 -4.17
CA ALA A 80 -10.37 5.03 -4.82
C ALA A 80 -10.30 3.57 -5.32
N ARG A 81 -9.27 3.25 -6.14
CA ARG A 81 -8.96 1.90 -6.63
C ARG A 81 -7.48 1.59 -6.48
N GLY A 82 -7.12 0.31 -6.39
CA GLY A 82 -5.73 -0.16 -6.37
C GLY A 82 -4.89 0.52 -5.29
N SER A 83 -3.68 0.98 -5.65
CA SER A 83 -2.78 1.69 -4.73
C SER A 83 -3.44 2.91 -4.09
N SER A 84 -4.28 3.64 -4.83
CA SER A 84 -5.02 4.79 -4.28
C SER A 84 -6.01 4.38 -3.18
N ALA A 85 -6.63 3.19 -3.25
CA ALA A 85 -7.48 2.68 -2.17
C ALA A 85 -6.66 2.34 -0.90
N HIS A 86 -5.42 1.88 -1.08
CA HIS A 86 -4.51 1.68 0.06
C HIS A 86 -4.10 3.02 0.67
N ALA A 87 -3.89 4.06 -0.14
CA ALA A 87 -3.68 5.42 0.38
C ALA A 87 -4.93 5.94 1.13
N ALA A 88 -6.14 5.67 0.63
CA ALA A 88 -7.38 5.99 1.35
C ALA A 88 -7.46 5.26 2.71
N THR A 89 -7.03 3.99 2.78
CA THR A 89 -6.90 3.26 4.06
C THR A 89 -5.92 3.97 5.02
N PHE A 90 -4.79 4.47 4.53
CA PHE A 90 -3.86 5.26 5.34
C PHE A 90 -4.53 6.52 5.88
N GLY A 91 -5.17 7.29 5.00
CA GLY A 91 -5.91 8.49 5.36
C GLY A 91 -7.01 8.23 6.38
N LYS A 92 -7.71 7.09 6.29
CA LYS A 92 -8.70 6.66 7.26
C LYS A 92 -8.09 6.59 8.66
N TYR A 93 -6.99 5.87 8.84
CA TYR A 93 -6.33 5.76 10.15
C TYR A 93 -5.88 7.10 10.70
N LEU A 94 -5.38 8.00 9.84
CA LEU A 94 -4.96 9.34 10.26
C LEU A 94 -6.16 10.19 10.69
N ILE A 95 -7.19 10.28 9.87
CA ILE A 95 -8.37 11.11 10.15
C ILE A 95 -9.08 10.62 11.41
N GLU A 96 -9.32 9.31 11.54
CA GLU A 96 -9.98 8.74 12.71
C GLU A 96 -9.16 8.95 14.00
N ARG A 97 -7.82 8.79 13.92
CA ARG A 97 -6.94 8.91 15.09
C ARG A 97 -6.73 10.34 15.57
N TYR A 98 -6.54 11.28 14.64
CA TYR A 98 -6.21 12.67 14.99
C TYR A 98 -7.43 13.57 15.16
N LEU A 99 -8.52 13.26 14.46
CA LEU A 99 -9.70 14.12 14.38
C LEU A 99 -10.96 13.49 14.98
N GLY A 100 -10.94 12.17 15.24
CA GLY A 100 -12.12 11.45 15.73
C GLY A 100 -13.27 11.39 14.72
N VAL A 101 -13.04 11.74 13.46
CA VAL A 101 -14.04 11.73 12.40
C VAL A 101 -14.00 10.36 11.68
N PRO A 102 -15.09 9.58 11.68
CA PRO A 102 -15.11 8.30 10.97
C PRO A 102 -14.92 8.46 9.47
N VAL A 103 -14.27 7.47 8.84
CA VAL A 103 -14.05 7.46 7.39
C VAL A 103 -14.74 6.25 6.78
N ALA A 104 -15.59 6.50 5.79
CA ALA A 104 -16.30 5.49 5.02
C ALA A 104 -15.70 5.37 3.61
N GLU A 105 -15.42 4.15 3.16
CA GLU A 105 -15.03 3.87 1.77
C GLU A 105 -16.31 3.73 0.92
N ALA A 106 -16.49 4.60 -0.08
CA ALA A 106 -17.53 4.45 -1.05
C ALA A 106 -17.21 3.30 -2.03
N ALA A 107 -18.19 2.47 -2.31
CA ALA A 107 -18.09 1.45 -3.35
C ALA A 107 -18.47 2.07 -4.71
N PRO A 108 -17.54 2.28 -5.66
CA PRO A 108 -17.87 2.95 -6.94
C PRO A 108 -18.97 2.25 -7.74
N SER A 109 -19.14 0.95 -7.58
CA SER A 109 -20.19 0.18 -8.24
C SER A 109 -21.62 0.59 -7.82
N ILE A 110 -21.79 1.22 -6.65
CA ILE A 110 -23.11 1.73 -6.23
C ILE A 110 -23.62 2.75 -7.24
N THR A 111 -22.77 3.66 -7.67
CA THR A 111 -23.14 4.66 -8.68
C THR A 111 -23.04 4.08 -10.09
N SER A 112 -21.92 3.48 -10.47
CA SER A 112 -21.64 3.09 -11.86
C SER A 112 -22.41 1.86 -12.34
N VAL A 113 -22.83 0.96 -11.44
CA VAL A 113 -23.54 -0.28 -11.80
C VAL A 113 -24.98 -0.29 -11.29
N TYR A 114 -25.17 0.09 -10.02
CA TYR A 114 -26.50 0.07 -9.42
C TYR A 114 -27.29 1.37 -9.61
N HIS A 115 -26.65 2.42 -10.15
CA HIS A 115 -27.26 3.74 -10.44
C HIS A 115 -27.98 4.32 -9.21
N LYS A 116 -27.28 4.28 -8.06
CA LYS A 116 -27.79 4.82 -6.80
C LYS A 116 -26.86 5.91 -6.29
N ASP A 117 -27.45 6.95 -5.73
CA ASP A 117 -26.74 8.05 -5.10
C ASP A 117 -26.59 7.82 -3.60
N LEU A 118 -25.46 8.22 -3.04
CA LEU A 118 -25.24 8.27 -1.60
C LEU A 118 -25.78 9.58 -1.02
N ARG A 119 -26.24 9.55 0.22
CA ARG A 119 -26.69 10.76 0.94
C ARG A 119 -25.49 11.43 1.59
N LEU A 120 -24.93 12.45 0.95
CA LEU A 120 -23.66 13.05 1.34
C LEU A 120 -23.77 14.56 1.56
N ASP A 121 -24.97 15.10 1.75
CA ASP A 121 -25.14 16.56 1.96
C ASP A 121 -24.23 17.07 3.08
N GLY A 122 -23.41 18.08 2.75
CA GLY A 122 -22.49 18.72 3.68
C GLY A 122 -21.27 17.88 4.10
N GLN A 123 -21.13 16.62 3.64
CA GLN A 123 -19.99 15.78 3.98
C GLN A 123 -18.85 15.91 2.93
N PRO A 124 -17.57 15.80 3.30
CA PRO A 124 -16.48 15.75 2.34
C PRO A 124 -16.40 14.40 1.65
N PHE A 125 -16.16 14.44 0.34
CA PHE A 125 -15.89 13.28 -0.51
C PHE A 125 -14.50 13.43 -1.13
N LEU A 126 -13.56 12.56 -0.73
CA LEU A 126 -12.18 12.56 -1.20
C LEU A 126 -11.99 11.44 -2.24
N ALA A 127 -11.84 11.81 -3.49
CA ALA A 127 -11.48 10.88 -4.56
C ALA A 127 -9.96 10.85 -4.73
N ILE A 128 -9.35 9.66 -4.75
CA ILE A 128 -7.89 9.51 -4.92
C ILE A 128 -7.62 8.69 -6.19
N SER A 129 -6.88 9.26 -7.13
CA SER A 129 -6.54 8.60 -8.38
C SER A 129 -5.29 9.21 -9.02
N GLN A 130 -4.30 8.39 -9.35
CA GLN A 130 -3.11 8.86 -10.04
C GLN A 130 -3.45 9.50 -11.39
N SER A 131 -4.22 8.83 -12.24
CA SER A 131 -4.57 9.29 -13.58
C SER A 131 -5.80 10.20 -13.64
N GLY A 132 -6.70 10.09 -12.64
CA GLY A 132 -7.99 10.76 -12.66
C GLY A 132 -8.92 10.36 -13.80
N ARG A 133 -8.70 9.18 -14.44
CA ARG A 133 -9.39 8.74 -15.65
C ARG A 133 -10.25 7.50 -15.48
N SER A 134 -10.38 6.97 -14.27
CA SER A 134 -11.29 5.85 -13.97
C SER A 134 -12.73 6.34 -14.02
N GLU A 135 -13.50 5.83 -14.98
CA GLU A 135 -14.86 6.30 -15.26
C GLU A 135 -15.78 6.18 -14.03
N ASP A 136 -15.70 5.07 -13.31
CA ASP A 136 -16.47 4.82 -12.10
C ASP A 136 -16.14 5.78 -10.94
N LEU A 137 -14.90 6.26 -10.84
CA LEU A 137 -14.51 7.29 -9.86
C LEU A 137 -15.04 8.66 -10.26
N VAL A 138 -15.02 9.00 -11.55
CA VAL A 138 -15.58 10.25 -12.09
C VAL A 138 -17.09 10.30 -11.87
N GLU A 139 -17.80 9.22 -12.18
CA GLU A 139 -19.23 9.08 -11.94
C GLU A 139 -19.56 9.21 -10.43
N SER A 140 -18.78 8.54 -9.56
CA SER A 140 -18.96 8.62 -8.10
C SER A 140 -18.76 10.03 -7.57
N ALA A 141 -17.71 10.74 -8.04
CA ALA A 141 -17.45 12.12 -7.61
C ALA A 141 -18.55 13.07 -8.09
N SER A 142 -19.03 12.91 -9.32
CA SER A 142 -20.12 13.71 -9.89
C SER A 142 -21.43 13.49 -9.14
N SER A 143 -21.79 12.24 -8.82
CA SER A 143 -22.96 11.90 -8.00
C SER A 143 -22.85 12.45 -6.58
N ALA A 144 -21.67 12.31 -5.94
CA ALA A 144 -21.43 12.87 -4.61
C ALA A 144 -21.62 14.39 -4.59
N LYS A 145 -21.09 15.10 -5.59
CA LYS A 145 -21.26 16.55 -5.76
C LYS A 145 -22.73 16.92 -5.94
N ALA A 146 -23.45 16.20 -6.81
CA ALA A 146 -24.88 16.41 -7.02
C ALA A 146 -25.70 16.15 -5.74
N SER A 147 -25.21 15.27 -4.85
CA SER A 147 -25.82 14.96 -3.54
C SER A 147 -25.42 15.96 -2.43
N GLY A 148 -24.78 17.08 -2.76
CA GLY A 148 -24.41 18.13 -1.81
C GLY A 148 -23.10 17.89 -1.04
N ALA A 149 -22.29 16.91 -1.41
CA ALA A 149 -20.96 16.72 -0.85
C ALA A 149 -20.00 17.84 -1.29
N LEU A 150 -19.03 18.16 -0.42
CA LEU A 150 -17.82 18.88 -0.83
C LEU A 150 -16.84 17.88 -1.44
N THR A 151 -16.61 17.96 -2.74
CA THR A 151 -15.77 17.01 -3.45
C THR A 151 -14.33 17.52 -3.62
N ALA A 152 -13.35 16.67 -3.31
CA ALA A 152 -11.94 16.97 -3.54
C ALA A 152 -11.25 15.77 -4.21
N ALA A 153 -10.41 16.04 -5.22
CA ALA A 153 -9.65 15.04 -5.95
C ALA A 153 -8.15 15.15 -5.62
N ILE A 154 -7.56 14.08 -5.04
CA ILE A 154 -6.12 13.93 -4.94
C ILE A 154 -5.66 13.24 -6.22
N VAL A 155 -5.04 14.00 -7.14
CA VAL A 155 -4.70 13.53 -8.49
C VAL A 155 -3.31 14.00 -8.92
N ASN A 156 -2.68 13.24 -9.82
CA ASN A 156 -1.42 13.67 -10.43
C ASN A 156 -1.65 14.48 -11.71
N ASP A 157 -2.73 14.18 -12.45
CA ASP A 157 -3.18 14.94 -13.62
C ASP A 157 -4.30 15.90 -13.20
N THR A 158 -3.94 17.16 -13.00
CA THR A 158 -4.86 18.24 -12.54
C THR A 158 -5.89 18.68 -13.57
N GLU A 159 -5.73 18.25 -14.84
CA GLU A 159 -6.67 18.48 -15.93
C GLU A 159 -7.52 17.23 -16.25
N SER A 160 -7.40 16.18 -15.43
CA SER A 160 -8.11 14.94 -15.64
C SER A 160 -9.63 15.09 -15.45
N PRO A 161 -10.45 14.18 -16.04
CA PRO A 161 -11.89 14.17 -15.85
C PRO A 161 -12.33 14.19 -14.39
N LEU A 162 -11.59 13.49 -13.50
CA LEU A 162 -11.88 13.49 -12.07
C LEU A 162 -11.61 14.85 -11.43
N ALA A 163 -10.51 15.51 -11.82
CA ALA A 163 -10.19 16.86 -11.35
C ALA A 163 -11.29 17.86 -11.73
N VAL A 164 -11.78 17.78 -12.98
CA VAL A 164 -12.86 18.64 -13.46
C VAL A 164 -14.20 18.37 -12.75
N ALA A 165 -14.47 17.12 -12.38
CA ALA A 165 -15.70 16.73 -11.69
C ALA A 165 -15.78 17.22 -10.24
N CYS A 166 -14.64 17.44 -9.56
CA CYS A 166 -14.59 17.83 -8.17
C CYS A 166 -14.59 19.36 -7.96
N ASP A 167 -14.93 19.81 -6.74
CA ASP A 167 -14.89 21.23 -6.35
C ASP A 167 -13.45 21.71 -6.10
N LEU A 168 -12.60 20.83 -5.58
CA LEU A 168 -11.21 21.13 -5.24
C LEU A 168 -10.28 20.06 -5.83
N VAL A 169 -9.11 20.52 -6.27
CA VAL A 169 -8.03 19.66 -6.77
C VAL A 169 -6.84 19.75 -5.83
N LEU A 170 -6.43 18.61 -5.32
CA LEU A 170 -5.27 18.43 -4.45
C LEU A 170 -4.16 17.75 -5.28
N PRO A 171 -3.19 18.49 -5.83
CA PRO A 171 -2.21 17.94 -6.75
C PRO A 171 -1.20 17.03 -6.05
N MET A 172 -0.93 15.86 -6.62
CA MET A 172 0.18 15.00 -6.20
C MET A 172 1.53 15.58 -6.62
N ALA A 173 1.58 16.32 -7.71
CA ALA A 173 2.79 16.94 -8.29
C ALA A 173 3.97 15.97 -8.45
N ALA A 174 3.67 14.68 -8.64
CA ALA A 174 4.68 13.62 -8.72
C ALA A 174 5.44 13.61 -10.07
N GLY A 175 4.96 14.38 -11.06
CA GLY A 175 5.46 14.32 -12.43
C GLY A 175 5.01 13.05 -13.15
N PRO A 176 5.48 12.81 -14.39
CA PRO A 176 5.11 11.62 -15.13
C PRO A 176 5.50 10.33 -14.40
N GLU A 177 4.57 9.38 -14.30
CA GLU A 177 4.82 8.02 -13.81
C GLU A 177 4.37 7.05 -14.89
N VAL A 178 5.36 6.49 -15.61
CA VAL A 178 5.15 5.69 -16.81
C VAL A 178 5.05 4.20 -16.50
N SER A 179 5.76 3.72 -15.48
CA SER A 179 5.65 2.34 -15.02
C SER A 179 4.21 2.01 -14.65
N VAL A 180 3.76 0.80 -14.97
CA VAL A 180 2.38 0.38 -14.72
C VAL A 180 2.09 0.36 -13.22
N ALA A 181 2.99 -0.21 -12.43
CA ALA A 181 2.88 -0.25 -10.98
C ALA A 181 3.22 1.12 -10.39
N ALA A 182 2.28 1.70 -9.64
CA ALA A 182 2.46 2.98 -8.97
C ALA A 182 3.50 2.87 -7.84
N THR A 183 4.34 3.89 -7.71
CA THR A 183 5.33 4.02 -6.63
C THR A 183 5.34 5.43 -6.05
N LYS A 184 5.95 6.42 -6.75
CA LYS A 184 6.05 7.80 -6.27
C LYS A 184 4.69 8.48 -6.11
N THR A 185 3.70 8.15 -6.96
CA THR A 185 2.34 8.70 -6.83
C THR A 185 1.60 8.12 -5.62
N PHE A 186 1.89 6.89 -5.21
CA PHE A 186 1.41 6.36 -3.95
C PHE A 186 2.02 7.11 -2.76
N VAL A 187 3.34 7.32 -2.74
CA VAL A 187 4.03 8.14 -1.73
C VAL A 187 3.41 9.54 -1.68
N ALA A 188 3.22 10.19 -2.84
CA ALA A 188 2.59 11.50 -2.92
C ALA A 188 1.14 11.51 -2.39
N SER A 189 0.39 10.41 -2.57
CA SER A 189 -0.95 10.29 -1.99
C SER A 189 -0.91 10.22 -0.45
N LEU A 190 0.04 9.45 0.11
CA LEU A 190 0.23 9.36 1.56
C LEU A 190 0.63 10.73 2.16
N THR A 191 1.54 11.44 1.49
CA THR A 191 2.00 12.76 1.97
C THR A 191 0.91 13.82 1.86
N ALA A 192 0.08 13.82 0.81
CA ALA A 192 -1.08 14.70 0.72
C ALA A 192 -2.08 14.49 1.88
N LEU A 193 -2.30 13.24 2.27
CA LEU A 193 -3.18 12.89 3.40
C LEU A 193 -2.56 13.26 4.76
N LEU A 194 -1.23 13.15 4.90
CA LEU A 194 -0.51 13.64 6.08
C LEU A 194 -0.60 15.16 6.22
N ASP A 195 -0.37 15.90 5.12
CA ASP A 195 -0.52 17.35 5.08
C ASP A 195 -1.95 17.78 5.42
N LEU A 196 -2.95 17.08 4.87
CA LEU A 196 -4.36 17.32 5.17
C LEU A 196 -4.63 17.20 6.68
N VAL A 197 -4.19 16.11 7.29
CA VAL A 197 -4.43 15.86 8.72
C VAL A 197 -3.60 16.80 9.59
N ALA A 198 -2.34 17.05 9.27
CA ALA A 198 -1.48 17.97 9.99
C ALA A 198 -2.09 19.39 10.08
N LEU A 199 -2.64 19.87 8.96
CA LEU A 199 -3.29 21.17 8.89
C LEU A 199 -4.67 21.16 9.56
N TRP A 200 -5.46 20.12 9.38
CA TRP A 200 -6.81 20.05 9.95
C TRP A 200 -6.78 19.91 11.47
N ALA A 201 -5.90 19.06 12.02
CA ALA A 201 -5.70 18.87 13.45
C ALA A 201 -4.83 19.97 14.10
N ASP A 202 -4.21 20.85 13.29
CA ASP A 202 -3.19 21.83 13.74
C ASP A 202 -1.99 21.14 14.46
N ASP A 203 -1.59 19.97 13.95
CA ASP A 203 -0.53 19.16 14.54
C ASP A 203 0.86 19.59 14.04
N ARG A 204 1.62 20.23 14.94
CA ARG A 204 2.97 20.73 14.63
C ARG A 204 4.01 19.62 14.51
N ALA A 205 3.79 18.47 15.18
CA ALA A 205 4.74 17.37 15.15
C ALA A 205 4.72 16.66 13.78
N ILE A 206 3.53 16.38 13.24
CA ILE A 206 3.38 15.85 11.88
C ILE A 206 3.97 16.82 10.87
N LYS A 207 3.67 18.13 11.00
CA LYS A 207 4.18 19.16 10.08
C LYS A 207 5.71 19.19 10.07
N ALA A 208 6.35 19.22 11.23
CA ALA A 208 7.80 19.20 11.33
C ALA A 208 8.41 17.91 10.79
N ALA A 209 7.73 16.76 10.91
CA ALA A 209 8.15 15.49 10.33
C ALA A 209 8.03 15.50 8.80
N LEU A 210 6.96 16.11 8.25
CA LEU A 210 6.80 16.30 6.79
C LEU A 210 7.91 17.17 6.19
N ASP A 211 8.37 18.20 6.90
CA ASP A 211 9.49 19.04 6.43
C ASP A 211 10.80 18.22 6.25
N ARG A 212 11.00 17.17 7.08
CA ARG A 212 12.16 16.28 7.00
C ARG A 212 11.96 15.08 6.07
N LEU A 213 10.71 14.79 5.71
CA LEU A 213 10.36 13.56 5.00
C LEU A 213 11.08 13.39 3.65
N PRO A 214 11.26 14.42 2.81
CA PRO A 214 11.97 14.23 1.53
C PRO A 214 13.37 13.66 1.69
N ASP A 215 14.17 14.15 2.64
CA ASP A 215 15.52 13.66 2.87
C ASP A 215 15.52 12.25 3.48
N ARG A 216 14.53 11.96 4.32
CA ARG A 216 14.33 10.62 4.88
C ARG A 216 13.91 9.61 3.80
N LEU A 217 13.07 10.00 2.84
CA LEU A 217 12.71 9.15 1.69
C LEU A 217 13.92 8.83 0.82
N ALA A 218 14.80 9.81 0.57
CA ALA A 218 16.05 9.57 -0.14
C ALA A 218 16.91 8.53 0.59
N SER A 219 17.08 8.69 1.90
CA SER A 219 17.82 7.73 2.73
C SER A 219 17.15 6.35 2.78
N ALA A 220 15.83 6.29 2.84
CA ALA A 220 15.06 5.05 2.84
C ALA A 220 15.21 4.25 1.53
N SER A 221 15.40 4.95 0.40
CA SER A 221 15.62 4.33 -0.90
C SER A 221 16.94 3.53 -0.98
N GLU A 222 17.91 3.84 -0.11
CA GLU A 222 19.22 3.21 -0.10
C GLU A 222 19.32 2.03 0.90
N LEU A 223 18.25 1.75 1.65
CA LEU A 223 18.23 0.64 2.60
C LEU A 223 18.12 -0.71 1.87
N ASP A 224 19.08 -1.58 2.09
CA ASP A 224 19.15 -2.91 1.48
C ASP A 224 18.44 -3.96 2.35
N TRP A 225 17.24 -4.34 1.95
CA TRP A 225 16.46 -5.41 2.59
C TRP A 225 16.73 -6.80 1.99
N SER A 226 17.46 -6.88 0.89
CA SER A 226 17.72 -8.14 0.19
C SER A 226 18.54 -9.13 1.03
N LYS A 227 19.43 -8.64 1.89
CA LYS A 227 20.27 -9.45 2.76
C LYS A 227 19.51 -10.26 3.81
N GLY A 228 18.28 -9.87 4.13
CA GLY A 228 17.40 -10.60 5.05
C GLY A 228 16.57 -11.70 4.40
N LEU A 229 16.59 -11.79 3.07
CA LEU A 229 15.73 -12.70 2.33
C LEU A 229 16.27 -14.14 2.33
N GLY A 230 15.50 -15.06 2.90
CA GLY A 230 15.67 -16.48 2.64
C GLY A 230 14.91 -16.92 1.37
N ALA A 231 15.23 -18.10 0.84
CA ALA A 231 14.60 -18.65 -0.36
C ALA A 231 13.06 -18.72 -0.29
N GLN A 232 12.51 -18.89 0.91
CA GLN A 232 11.07 -18.95 1.16
C GLN A 232 10.34 -17.67 0.76
N PHE A 233 11.00 -16.50 0.81
CA PHE A 233 10.40 -15.23 0.38
C PHE A 233 10.33 -15.07 -1.14
N ALA A 234 11.09 -15.86 -1.87
CA ALA A 234 10.96 -15.99 -3.33
C ALA A 234 9.96 -17.09 -3.73
N ALA A 235 9.37 -17.82 -2.77
CA ALA A 235 8.28 -18.76 -3.01
C ALA A 235 7.03 -18.07 -3.57
N GLY A 236 6.06 -18.84 -4.00
CA GLY A 236 4.87 -18.29 -4.67
C GLY A 236 3.87 -17.57 -3.78
N ASN A 237 4.01 -17.64 -2.45
CA ASN A 237 3.08 -17.04 -1.49
C ASN A 237 3.79 -16.43 -0.28
N LEU A 238 3.20 -15.42 0.31
CA LEU A 238 3.59 -14.89 1.63
C LEU A 238 2.47 -14.04 2.24
N VAL A 239 2.53 -13.86 3.56
CA VAL A 239 1.65 -12.95 4.28
C VAL A 239 2.40 -11.68 4.67
N ILE A 240 1.70 -10.54 4.57
CA ILE A 240 2.22 -9.24 5.00
C ILE A 240 1.32 -8.70 6.11
N LEU A 241 1.90 -8.36 7.24
CA LEU A 241 1.16 -7.83 8.37
C LEU A 241 1.47 -6.36 8.60
N GLY A 242 0.43 -5.62 8.95
CA GLY A 242 0.52 -4.26 9.47
C GLY A 242 -0.57 -4.03 10.51
N ARG A 243 -0.53 -2.91 11.21
CA ARG A 243 -1.59 -2.47 12.14
C ARG A 243 -1.64 -0.96 12.19
N GLY A 244 -2.87 -0.39 12.26
CA GLY A 244 -3.00 1.05 12.12
C GLY A 244 -2.54 1.52 10.73
N PRO A 245 -1.84 2.65 10.61
CA PRO A 245 -1.37 3.17 9.33
C PRO A 245 -0.50 2.20 8.53
N THR A 246 0.28 1.33 9.19
CA THR A 246 1.13 0.34 8.51
C THR A 246 0.33 -0.75 7.79
N LEU A 247 -0.97 -0.96 8.11
CA LEU A 247 -1.82 -1.85 7.33
C LEU A 247 -1.99 -1.36 5.88
N ALA A 248 -2.03 -0.06 5.67
CA ALA A 248 -2.14 0.51 4.33
C ALA A 248 -0.94 0.15 3.45
N ILE A 249 0.27 0.27 4.01
CA ILE A 249 1.49 -0.09 3.28
C ILE A 249 1.67 -1.61 3.16
N ALA A 250 1.15 -2.40 4.10
CA ALA A 250 1.09 -3.86 3.96
C ALA A 250 0.21 -4.28 2.78
N ARG A 251 -0.96 -3.65 2.61
CA ARG A 251 -1.84 -3.84 1.45
C ARG A 251 -1.16 -3.42 0.15
N GLU A 252 -0.46 -2.29 0.14
CA GLU A 252 0.29 -1.83 -1.03
C GLU A 252 1.42 -2.78 -1.39
N ALA A 253 2.20 -3.23 -0.42
CA ALA A 253 3.26 -4.21 -0.63
C ALA A 253 2.72 -5.53 -1.18
N SER A 254 1.58 -6.00 -0.65
CA SER A 254 0.87 -7.17 -1.18
C SER A 254 0.46 -7.00 -2.65
N LEU A 255 -0.04 -5.82 -3.01
CA LEU A 255 -0.39 -5.50 -4.39
C LEU A 255 0.87 -5.51 -5.28
N LYS A 256 1.94 -4.83 -4.87
CA LYS A 256 3.20 -4.77 -5.64
C LYS A 256 3.80 -6.16 -5.86
N LEU A 257 3.80 -7.03 -4.85
CA LEU A 257 4.30 -8.41 -5.03
C LEU A 257 3.49 -9.21 -6.05
N LYS A 258 2.17 -9.00 -6.10
CA LYS A 258 1.33 -9.60 -7.14
C LYS A 258 1.62 -9.02 -8.52
N GLU A 259 1.69 -7.69 -8.63
CA GLU A 259 1.85 -6.99 -9.90
C GLU A 259 3.23 -7.23 -10.55
N VAL A 260 4.30 -7.12 -9.75
CA VAL A 260 5.66 -7.07 -10.31
C VAL A 260 6.51 -8.31 -9.99
N CYS A 261 6.13 -9.12 -9.00
CA CYS A 261 6.89 -10.32 -8.63
C CYS A 261 6.15 -11.63 -8.94
N ASN A 262 4.88 -11.59 -9.35
CA ASN A 262 4.02 -12.76 -9.49
C ASN A 262 3.99 -13.63 -8.22
N ILE A 263 3.99 -12.99 -7.05
CA ILE A 263 3.88 -13.64 -5.74
C ILE A 263 2.46 -13.41 -5.22
N HIS A 264 1.79 -14.49 -4.83
CA HIS A 264 0.49 -14.41 -4.16
C HIS A 264 0.69 -13.93 -2.73
N ALA A 265 0.76 -12.62 -2.55
CA ALA A 265 0.87 -12.01 -1.23
C ALA A 265 -0.51 -11.56 -0.74
N GLU A 266 -0.78 -11.75 0.56
CA GLU A 266 -2.00 -11.30 1.20
C GLU A 266 -1.67 -10.46 2.43
N ALA A 267 -2.41 -9.36 2.61
CA ALA A 267 -2.17 -8.41 3.68
C ALA A 267 -3.28 -8.48 4.73
N PHE A 268 -2.89 -8.56 6.00
CA PHE A 268 -3.80 -8.55 7.14
C PHE A 268 -3.39 -7.53 8.20
N SER A 269 -4.36 -7.05 8.96
CA SER A 269 -4.06 -6.51 10.29
C SER A 269 -3.50 -7.62 11.17
N GLY A 270 -2.45 -7.34 11.96
CA GLY A 270 -1.89 -8.31 12.88
C GLY A 270 -2.93 -8.92 13.83
N ALA A 271 -4.00 -8.19 14.18
CA ALA A 271 -5.12 -8.71 14.95
C ALA A 271 -5.98 -9.68 14.11
N GLU A 272 -6.44 -9.26 12.93
CA GLU A 272 -7.27 -10.08 12.04
C GLU A 272 -6.59 -11.39 11.63
N PHE A 273 -5.27 -11.38 11.46
CA PHE A 273 -4.50 -12.57 11.13
C PHE A 273 -4.67 -13.68 12.18
N GLN A 274 -4.81 -13.31 13.45
CA GLN A 274 -4.99 -14.26 14.54
C GLN A 274 -6.40 -14.89 14.57
N HIS A 275 -7.39 -14.30 13.89
CA HIS A 275 -8.78 -14.75 13.86
C HIS A 275 -9.10 -15.70 12.70
N GLY A 276 -8.16 -16.56 12.32
CA GLY A 276 -8.36 -17.58 11.29
C GLY A 276 -7.16 -17.76 10.36
N PRO A 277 -6.68 -16.73 9.66
CA PRO A 277 -5.57 -16.86 8.70
C PRO A 277 -4.26 -17.41 9.28
N ILE A 278 -4.05 -17.33 10.60
CA ILE A 278 -2.90 -17.91 11.30
C ILE A 278 -2.75 -19.43 11.07
N THR A 279 -3.82 -20.12 10.67
CA THR A 279 -3.77 -21.54 10.31
C THR A 279 -2.91 -21.85 9.09
N LEU A 280 -2.58 -20.83 8.28
CA LEU A 280 -1.64 -20.95 7.15
C LEU A 280 -0.19 -21.14 7.62
N VAL A 281 0.11 -20.78 8.86
CA VAL A 281 1.47 -20.79 9.39
C VAL A 281 1.95 -22.23 9.58
N SER A 282 3.02 -22.56 8.88
CA SER A 282 3.75 -23.81 8.96
C SER A 282 5.23 -23.53 9.10
N LYS A 283 6.05 -24.56 9.20
CA LYS A 283 7.51 -24.40 9.21
C LYS A 283 7.98 -23.62 7.99
N ASP A 284 8.81 -22.60 8.21
CA ASP A 284 9.40 -21.71 7.21
C ASP A 284 8.37 -20.89 6.41
N TYR A 285 7.10 -20.80 6.85
CA TYR A 285 6.09 -19.98 6.20
C TYR A 285 6.50 -18.50 6.22
N PRO A 286 6.59 -17.81 5.04
CA PRO A 286 7.12 -16.46 4.96
C PRO A 286 6.12 -15.41 5.42
N VAL A 287 6.55 -14.57 6.36
CA VAL A 287 5.76 -13.43 6.86
C VAL A 287 6.62 -12.17 6.86
N LEU A 288 6.12 -11.10 6.27
CA LEU A 288 6.69 -9.76 6.37
C LEU A 288 5.82 -8.90 7.28
N ILE A 289 6.42 -8.22 8.26
CA ILE A 289 5.71 -7.36 9.21
C ILE A 289 6.21 -5.93 9.12
N PHE A 290 5.31 -5.00 8.81
CA PHE A 290 5.57 -3.57 8.87
C PHE A 290 5.19 -3.02 10.23
N ALA A 291 6.18 -2.65 11.03
CA ALA A 291 6.03 -2.04 12.34
C ALA A 291 6.85 -0.74 12.43
N VAL A 292 6.29 0.24 13.09
CA VAL A 292 6.93 1.52 13.44
C VAL A 292 6.93 1.70 14.96
N ALA A 293 7.64 2.69 15.47
CA ALA A 293 7.75 2.96 16.90
C ALA A 293 6.49 3.66 17.44
N ASP A 294 5.39 2.90 17.54
CA ASP A 294 4.11 3.35 18.13
C ASP A 294 3.44 2.21 18.94
N ALA A 295 2.26 2.48 19.47
CA ALA A 295 1.50 1.50 20.22
C ALA A 295 1.11 0.25 19.40
N ALA A 296 0.87 0.42 18.09
CA ALA A 296 0.58 -0.70 17.19
C ALA A 296 1.83 -1.55 16.92
N GLY A 297 3.00 -0.93 16.82
CA GLY A 297 4.28 -1.60 16.64
C GLY A 297 4.64 -2.54 17.78
N ALA A 298 4.39 -2.14 19.04
CA ALA A 298 4.59 -3.00 20.19
C ALA A 298 3.77 -4.30 20.11
N ASN A 299 2.50 -4.21 19.71
CA ASN A 299 1.65 -5.37 19.49
C ASN A 299 2.16 -6.25 18.32
N LEU A 300 2.65 -5.66 17.23
CA LEU A 300 3.20 -6.42 16.11
C LEU A 300 4.49 -7.15 16.49
N ALA A 301 5.29 -6.63 17.42
CA ALA A 301 6.45 -7.33 17.96
C ALA A 301 6.06 -8.62 18.71
N GLU A 302 4.96 -8.61 19.48
CA GLU A 302 4.42 -9.81 20.12
C GLU A 302 3.91 -10.83 19.09
N VAL A 303 3.21 -10.36 18.05
CA VAL A 303 2.76 -11.20 16.92
C VAL A 303 3.96 -11.84 16.22
N ALA A 304 5.02 -11.08 15.93
CA ALA A 304 6.25 -11.60 15.31
C ALA A 304 6.85 -12.73 16.15
N ALA A 305 6.96 -12.53 17.47
CA ALA A 305 7.50 -13.53 18.39
C ALA A 305 6.64 -14.81 18.42
N ASP A 306 5.32 -14.66 18.41
CA ASP A 306 4.39 -15.81 18.39
C ASP A 306 4.51 -16.61 17.08
N LEU A 307 4.57 -15.93 15.94
CA LEU A 307 4.74 -16.55 14.62
C LEU A 307 6.09 -17.29 14.50
N CYS A 308 7.18 -16.71 15.02
CA CYS A 308 8.47 -17.39 15.07
C CYS A 308 8.42 -18.66 15.92
N ARG A 309 7.75 -18.65 17.08
CA ARG A 309 7.55 -19.86 17.91
C ARG A 309 6.75 -20.94 17.18
N LYS A 310 5.85 -20.57 16.29
CA LYS A 310 5.07 -21.47 15.43
C LYS A 310 5.83 -21.95 14.19
N GLY A 311 7.09 -21.52 14.03
CA GLY A 311 7.98 -21.96 12.95
C GLY A 311 7.95 -21.10 11.70
N ALA A 312 7.25 -19.98 11.69
CA ALA A 312 7.27 -19.05 10.54
C ALA A 312 8.64 -18.40 10.36
N SER A 313 8.99 -18.11 9.11
CA SER A 313 10.11 -17.24 8.75
C SER A 313 9.63 -15.80 8.70
N VAL A 314 10.00 -15.01 9.71
CA VAL A 314 9.49 -13.65 9.88
C VAL A 314 10.55 -12.62 9.57
N LEU A 315 10.24 -11.71 8.63
CA LEU A 315 10.94 -10.44 8.44
C LEU A 315 10.13 -9.34 9.11
N VAL A 316 10.79 -8.46 9.86
CA VAL A 316 10.09 -7.39 10.59
C VAL A 316 10.87 -6.09 10.52
N THR A 317 10.16 -4.98 10.29
CA THR A 317 10.65 -3.63 10.54
C THR A 317 10.37 -3.24 12.00
N GLY A 318 11.10 -2.29 12.56
CA GLY A 318 10.90 -1.88 13.95
C GLY A 318 11.53 -2.82 14.97
N GLU A 319 11.17 -2.63 16.24
CA GLU A 319 11.72 -3.41 17.35
C GLU A 319 11.05 -4.78 17.46
N SER A 320 11.85 -5.84 17.48
CA SER A 320 11.40 -7.20 17.78
C SER A 320 12.53 -8.02 18.35
N HIS A 321 12.18 -8.93 19.29
CA HIS A 321 13.13 -9.85 19.92
C HIS A 321 13.29 -11.17 19.13
N MET A 322 12.43 -11.41 18.15
CA MET A 322 12.44 -12.61 17.30
C MET A 322 12.18 -12.24 15.84
N GLY A 323 12.62 -13.10 14.94
CA GLY A 323 12.59 -12.85 13.49
C GLY A 323 13.82 -12.09 13.00
N THR A 324 13.91 -11.92 11.70
CA THR A 324 14.98 -11.16 11.04
C THR A 324 14.58 -9.69 10.94
N ARG A 325 15.30 -8.82 11.61
CA ARG A 325 15.08 -7.37 11.51
C ARG A 325 15.57 -6.86 10.17
N LEU A 326 14.70 -6.13 9.49
CA LEU A 326 15.06 -5.36 8.31
C LEU A 326 15.65 -4.00 8.74
N PRO A 327 16.67 -3.49 8.05
CA PRO A 327 17.23 -2.17 8.35
C PRO A 327 16.17 -1.08 8.13
N THR A 328 16.05 -0.17 9.10
CA THR A 328 15.16 0.99 9.04
C THR A 328 15.91 2.26 9.40
N LEU A 329 15.38 3.40 9.04
CA LEU A 329 15.89 4.68 9.53
C LEU A 329 15.65 4.80 11.04
N ALA A 330 16.43 5.65 11.71
CA ALA A 330 16.13 6.02 13.08
C ALA A 330 14.71 6.58 13.18
N PRO A 331 13.94 6.21 14.22
CA PRO A 331 12.58 6.70 14.40
C PRO A 331 12.51 8.23 14.43
N ASP A 332 11.51 8.80 13.76
CA ASP A 332 11.21 10.23 13.78
C ASP A 332 9.74 10.43 14.18
N HIS A 333 8.81 10.29 13.25
CA HIS A 333 7.38 10.33 13.51
C HIS A 333 6.74 9.06 12.91
N PRO A 334 5.92 8.30 13.65
CA PRO A 334 5.42 7.00 13.21
C PRO A 334 4.73 7.02 11.85
N ASP A 335 3.98 8.09 11.56
CA ASP A 335 3.24 8.18 10.29
C ASP A 335 4.15 8.49 9.11
N THR A 336 5.16 9.34 9.26
CA THR A 336 6.17 9.56 8.21
C THR A 336 7.15 8.40 8.11
N ASP A 337 7.46 7.72 9.21
CA ASP A 337 8.25 6.48 9.20
C ASP A 337 7.54 5.39 8.40
N THR A 338 6.19 5.30 8.50
CA THR A 338 5.38 4.41 7.66
C THR A 338 5.59 4.69 6.17
N VAL A 339 5.70 5.95 5.76
CA VAL A 339 5.99 6.31 4.35
C VAL A 339 7.41 5.92 3.95
N CYS A 340 8.39 6.05 4.85
CA CYS A 340 9.76 5.59 4.61
C CYS A 340 9.84 4.06 4.45
N LEU A 341 9.04 3.29 5.18
CA LEU A 341 9.03 1.82 5.05
C LEU A 341 8.57 1.35 3.67
N ILE A 342 7.51 1.94 3.11
CA ILE A 342 7.07 1.54 1.76
C ILE A 342 8.07 1.99 0.69
N GLN A 343 8.77 3.10 0.91
CA GLN A 343 9.85 3.55 0.03
C GLN A 343 10.99 2.51 -0.02
N SER A 344 11.42 1.99 1.13
CA SER A 344 12.44 0.92 1.21
C SER A 344 11.94 -0.39 0.60
N PHE A 345 10.66 -0.69 0.75
CA PHE A 345 10.05 -1.90 0.19
C PHE A 345 10.07 -1.95 -1.34
N TYR A 346 9.98 -0.82 -2.03
CA TYR A 346 10.04 -0.81 -3.50
C TYR A 346 11.36 -1.37 -4.04
N ALA A 347 12.48 -1.05 -3.41
CA ALA A 347 13.78 -1.62 -3.77
C ALA A 347 13.78 -3.14 -3.59
N LEU A 348 13.19 -3.65 -2.49
CA LEU A 348 13.04 -5.09 -2.24
C LEU A 348 12.18 -5.77 -3.31
N ALA A 349 11.04 -5.18 -3.67
CA ALA A 349 10.13 -5.75 -4.67
C ALA A 349 10.81 -5.87 -6.05
N ILE A 350 11.58 -4.84 -6.45
CA ILE A 350 12.36 -4.87 -7.70
C ILE A 350 13.42 -5.96 -7.65
N HIS A 351 14.15 -6.08 -6.53
CA HIS A 351 15.15 -7.13 -6.34
C HIS A 351 14.53 -8.54 -6.44
N LEU A 352 13.40 -8.78 -5.77
CA LEU A 352 12.68 -10.06 -5.84
C LEU A 352 12.22 -10.39 -7.26
N ALA A 353 11.70 -9.41 -7.99
CA ALA A 353 11.27 -9.61 -9.36
C ALA A 353 12.45 -9.97 -10.29
N GLN A 354 13.57 -9.26 -10.15
CA GLN A 354 14.80 -9.55 -10.90
C GLN A 354 15.32 -10.96 -10.60
N HIS A 355 15.35 -11.36 -9.31
CA HIS A 355 15.73 -12.70 -8.90
C HIS A 355 14.81 -13.78 -9.49
N ARG A 356 13.54 -13.47 -9.72
CA ARG A 356 12.56 -14.35 -10.38
C ARG A 356 12.57 -14.27 -11.92
N GLY A 357 13.44 -13.45 -12.51
CA GLY A 357 13.51 -13.24 -13.97
C GLY A 357 12.30 -12.51 -14.55
N ILE A 358 11.60 -11.67 -13.74
CA ILE A 358 10.40 -10.95 -14.14
C ILE A 358 10.76 -9.52 -14.54
N ASN A 359 10.27 -9.08 -15.69
CA ASN A 359 10.38 -7.68 -16.09
C ASN A 359 9.29 -6.85 -15.41
N VAL A 360 9.67 -6.07 -14.40
CA VAL A 360 8.75 -5.24 -13.61
C VAL A 360 8.18 -4.04 -14.36
N ASP A 361 8.87 -3.59 -15.42
CA ASP A 361 8.41 -2.46 -16.23
C ASP A 361 7.28 -2.86 -17.20
N GLN A 362 7.09 -4.17 -17.42
CA GLN A 362 6.06 -4.73 -18.29
C GLN A 362 5.33 -5.91 -17.62
N PRO A 363 4.57 -5.64 -16.55
CA PRO A 363 3.82 -6.68 -15.85
C PRO A 363 2.75 -7.30 -16.74
N ARG A 364 2.55 -8.63 -16.64
CA ARG A 364 1.60 -9.36 -17.48
C ARG A 364 0.17 -8.89 -17.22
N HIS A 365 -0.61 -8.77 -18.30
CA HIS A 365 -2.06 -8.47 -18.26
C HIS A 365 -2.45 -7.12 -17.62
N LEU A 366 -1.48 -6.29 -17.22
CA LEU A 366 -1.75 -4.97 -16.64
C LEU A 366 -1.57 -3.87 -17.67
N ARG A 367 -2.35 -2.81 -17.50
CA ARG A 367 -2.26 -1.55 -18.25
C ARG A 367 -2.22 -0.39 -17.25
N LYS A 368 -1.56 0.72 -17.61
CA LYS A 368 -1.46 1.90 -16.75
C LYS A 368 -2.82 2.49 -16.37
N VAL A 369 -3.78 2.45 -17.27
CA VAL A 369 -5.18 2.83 -17.01
C VAL A 369 -6.06 1.61 -17.26
N THR A 370 -6.77 1.19 -16.23
CA THR A 370 -7.71 0.06 -16.30
C THR A 370 -9.12 0.59 -16.54
N ARG A 371 -9.81 0.01 -17.51
CA ARG A 371 -11.26 0.24 -17.71
C ARG A 371 -12.02 -0.78 -16.87
N THR A 372 -12.92 -0.30 -16.01
CA THR A 372 -13.66 -1.10 -15.00
C THR A 372 -15.15 -1.15 -15.27
N ARG A 373 -15.56 -1.21 -16.52
CA ARG A 373 -16.96 -1.50 -16.93
C ARG A 373 -17.11 -2.93 -17.37
#